data_3cba4c967cdfb4c5766d0dbc985e2fe8
#
_entry.id   3cba4c967cdfb4c5766d0dbc985e2fe8
#
_cell.length_a   1.000
_cell.length_b   1.000
_cell.length_c   1.000
_cell.angle_alpha   90.00
_cell.angle_beta   90.00
_cell.angle_gamma   90.00
#
_symmetry.space_group_name_H-M   'P 1'
#
loop_
_entity.id
_entity.type
_entity.pdbx_description
1 polymer ?
#
loop_
_entity_poly.entity_id
_entity_poly.type
_entity_poly.pdbx_seq_one_letter_code
_entity_poly.pdbx_strand_id
1 'polypeptide(L)'
;MGRKSIHSGVSAVGRDRIQFDFAFDGVRYRPTLNRIPTEANLKRACRQLLEIKQRIAAGAFVFPEEFPDYRFIRNVEAPQKRRTCDQVFDEFLLACDSRVAKKDLAFVTAQGYRKLLSQIWRPEIGPRFFDEIRYSELANIANDYQWSKKTYNNAISVIRCAFDYGYRDHPEKHNPATGLNCLRMTKKDRPAVAPFTIHEAESLIARLHADWGEAIGNFDEFRFFTGLRPSEQIALLVTDYDARRAVLSVTKARVLRRDKDRTKTQEDRNVELCPRALDVLERHLALRAEYVAAGRIRHQHLFFLEDGRPISDPEITRWRWSESIKALNIRRRGPYHARHSSVTWQLMLGKNLLWVAKQHGHSVEVMLRMYAAWLEGATESDIHAIKQAMETRPTAHAAYLDSRIEFSALNAVKNHVNQIVICPPKSPEPGSRLAIGKSGTTLSTGNDLEKKWRRGWDSNPRRRR
;
A
#
# COMPACT_ATOMS: atom_id res chain seq x y z
N MET A 1 -7.87 64.46 -35.82
CA MET A 1 -8.06 65.02 -34.47
C MET A 1 -7.91 63.88 -33.43
N GLY A 2 -6.81 63.86 -32.63
CA GLY A 2 -6.54 62.83 -31.64
C GLY A 2 -7.56 62.90 -30.49
N ARG A 3 -8.16 61.77 -30.16
CA ARG A 3 -9.05 61.64 -29.00
C ARG A 3 -8.27 61.90 -27.71
N LYS A 4 -8.60 63.05 -27.04
CA LYS A 4 -8.09 63.30 -25.68
C LYS A 4 -8.73 62.26 -24.73
N SER A 5 -7.94 61.31 -24.23
CA SER A 5 -8.33 60.47 -23.13
C SER A 5 -8.45 61.32 -21.88
N ILE A 6 -9.64 61.49 -21.34
CA ILE A 6 -9.90 62.27 -20.13
C ILE A 6 -9.50 61.52 -18.86
N HIS A 7 -9.39 60.20 -18.95
CA HIS A 7 -9.02 59.32 -17.85
C HIS A 7 -8.18 58.16 -18.35
N SER A 8 -7.13 57.78 -17.64
CA SER A 8 -6.22 56.68 -18.01
C SER A 8 -6.98 55.33 -18.17
N GLY A 9 -7.17 54.90 -19.43
CA GLY A 9 -7.80 53.60 -19.76
C GLY A 9 -9.32 53.62 -19.91
N VAL A 10 -9.99 54.81 -19.86
CA VAL A 10 -11.43 54.93 -20.14
C VAL A 10 -11.64 56.07 -21.17
N SER A 11 -12.43 55.80 -22.20
CA SER A 11 -12.71 56.78 -23.26
C SER A 11 -14.14 56.71 -23.74
N ALA A 12 -14.71 57.83 -24.19
CA ALA A 12 -16.00 57.90 -24.85
C ALA A 12 -15.87 57.38 -26.29
N VAL A 13 -16.77 56.53 -26.74
CA VAL A 13 -16.87 56.01 -28.11
C VAL A 13 -18.27 56.27 -28.64
N GLY A 14 -18.36 57.24 -29.56
CA GLY A 14 -19.68 57.67 -30.06
C GLY A 14 -20.42 58.51 -29.00
N ARG A 15 -21.76 58.59 -29.15
CA ARG A 15 -22.65 59.33 -28.24
C ARG A 15 -23.22 58.51 -27.12
N ASP A 16 -23.09 57.17 -27.18
CA ASP A 16 -23.82 56.22 -26.38
C ASP A 16 -22.95 55.15 -25.70
N ARG A 17 -21.60 55.14 -25.91
CA ARG A 17 -20.74 54.08 -25.41
C ARG A 17 -19.47 54.61 -24.70
N ILE A 18 -19.08 53.83 -23.67
CA ILE A 18 -17.82 53.99 -22.93
C ILE A 18 -16.94 52.80 -23.21
N GLN A 19 -15.67 53.02 -23.57
CA GLN A 19 -14.67 51.98 -23.84
C GLN A 19 -13.67 51.92 -22.69
N PHE A 20 -13.42 50.71 -22.22
CA PHE A 20 -12.29 50.40 -21.36
C PHE A 20 -11.07 50.02 -22.20
N ASP A 21 -9.87 50.26 -21.67
CA ASP A 21 -8.61 49.88 -22.30
C ASP A 21 -7.67 49.36 -21.18
N PHE A 22 -7.45 48.07 -21.18
CA PHE A 22 -6.59 47.40 -20.19
C PHE A 22 -5.95 46.15 -20.76
N ALA A 23 -4.85 45.67 -20.11
CA ALA A 23 -4.21 44.43 -20.44
C ALA A 23 -4.68 43.32 -19.48
N PHE A 24 -4.92 42.11 -20.01
CA PHE A 24 -5.22 40.91 -19.29
C PHE A 24 -4.49 39.73 -19.98
N ASP A 25 -3.74 38.93 -19.24
CA ASP A 25 -2.87 37.85 -19.75
C ASP A 25 -1.95 38.26 -20.91
N GLY A 26 -1.36 39.47 -20.80
CA GLY A 26 -0.45 40.01 -21.82
C GLY A 26 -1.13 40.56 -23.08
N VAL A 27 -2.45 40.41 -23.20
CA VAL A 27 -3.25 40.87 -24.34
C VAL A 27 -4.01 42.13 -23.95
N ARG A 28 -4.03 43.11 -24.88
CA ARG A 28 -4.75 44.38 -24.70
C ARG A 28 -6.20 44.23 -25.17
N TYR A 29 -7.15 44.46 -24.25
CA TYR A 29 -8.59 44.39 -24.51
C TYR A 29 -9.24 45.76 -24.48
N ARG A 30 -10.25 45.99 -25.34
CA ARG A 30 -10.99 47.23 -25.45
C ARG A 30 -12.52 46.99 -25.45
N PRO A 31 -13.09 46.45 -24.37
CA PRO A 31 -14.52 46.26 -24.28
C PRO A 31 -15.27 47.58 -24.16
N THR A 32 -16.50 47.64 -24.65
CA THR A 32 -17.38 48.79 -24.58
C THR A 32 -18.63 48.49 -23.75
N LEU A 33 -19.04 49.48 -22.93
CA LEU A 33 -20.34 49.46 -22.27
C LEU A 33 -21.33 50.35 -23.03
N ASN A 34 -22.55 49.90 -23.24
CA ASN A 34 -23.65 50.68 -23.78
C ASN A 34 -24.18 51.65 -22.72
N ARG A 35 -23.47 52.77 -22.54
CA ARG A 35 -23.82 53.76 -21.56
C ARG A 35 -23.37 55.15 -22.07
N ILE A 36 -24.28 56.16 -21.98
CA ILE A 36 -24.00 57.54 -22.41
C ILE A 36 -22.78 58.06 -21.61
N PRO A 37 -21.76 58.61 -22.30
CA PRO A 37 -20.52 59.04 -21.65
C PRO A 37 -20.66 60.42 -20.99
N THR A 38 -21.54 60.54 -19.99
CA THR A 38 -21.60 61.68 -19.10
C THR A 38 -20.42 61.70 -18.16
N GLU A 39 -20.04 62.87 -17.62
CA GLU A 39 -18.94 62.96 -16.65
C GLU A 39 -19.09 62.02 -15.46
N ALA A 40 -20.31 61.89 -14.93
CA ALA A 40 -20.65 60.97 -13.85
C ALA A 40 -20.42 59.50 -14.24
N ASN A 41 -20.83 59.11 -15.45
CA ASN A 41 -20.66 57.78 -15.97
C ASN A 41 -19.19 57.45 -16.29
N LEU A 42 -18.42 58.41 -16.76
CA LEU A 42 -16.97 58.24 -16.98
C LEU A 42 -16.23 58.06 -15.65
N LYS A 43 -16.55 58.86 -14.62
CA LYS A 43 -16.00 58.67 -13.25
C LYS A 43 -16.33 57.32 -12.66
N ARG A 44 -17.55 56.79 -12.91
CA ARG A 44 -17.95 55.46 -12.48
C ARG A 44 -17.19 54.36 -13.23
N ALA A 45 -17.02 54.48 -14.55
CA ALA A 45 -16.22 53.58 -15.37
C ALA A 45 -14.75 53.54 -14.94
N CYS A 46 -14.17 54.66 -14.54
CA CYS A 46 -12.80 54.73 -14.02
C CYS A 46 -12.65 53.92 -12.71
N ARG A 47 -13.62 54.01 -11.81
CA ARG A 47 -13.63 53.20 -10.58
C ARG A 47 -13.74 51.71 -10.90
N GLN A 48 -14.65 51.37 -11.80
CA GLN A 48 -14.81 49.99 -12.28
C GLN A 48 -13.52 49.45 -12.91
N LEU A 49 -12.82 50.26 -13.74
CA LEU A 49 -11.53 49.84 -14.30
C LEU A 49 -10.45 49.61 -13.23
N LEU A 50 -10.46 50.41 -12.17
CA LEU A 50 -9.54 50.23 -11.04
C LEU A 50 -9.82 48.91 -10.33
N GLU A 51 -11.08 48.59 -10.06
CA GLU A 51 -11.52 47.30 -9.46
C GLU A 51 -11.14 46.09 -10.36
N ILE A 52 -11.36 46.24 -11.68
CA ILE A 52 -10.93 45.20 -12.66
C ILE A 52 -9.42 44.98 -12.56
N LYS A 53 -8.60 46.03 -12.53
CA LYS A 53 -7.14 45.92 -12.42
C LYS A 53 -6.71 45.31 -11.11
N GLN A 54 -7.40 45.59 -9.99
CA GLN A 54 -7.14 44.96 -8.70
C GLN A 54 -7.51 43.47 -8.73
N ARG A 55 -8.65 43.10 -9.33
CA ARG A 55 -9.06 41.68 -9.48
C ARG A 55 -8.12 40.95 -10.43
N ILE A 56 -7.62 41.58 -11.48
CA ILE A 56 -6.58 40.98 -12.35
C ILE A 56 -5.31 40.70 -11.55
N ALA A 57 -4.83 41.67 -10.76
CA ALA A 57 -3.64 41.51 -9.94
C ALA A 57 -3.82 40.40 -8.85
N ALA A 58 -5.03 40.26 -8.34
CA ALA A 58 -5.38 39.21 -7.37
C ALA A 58 -5.70 37.85 -8.01
N GLY A 59 -5.64 37.71 -9.34
CA GLY A 59 -6.01 36.49 -10.05
C GLY A 59 -7.49 36.10 -9.97
N ALA A 60 -8.36 37.06 -9.60
CA ALA A 60 -9.80 36.85 -9.37
C ALA A 60 -10.68 37.47 -10.49
N PHE A 61 -10.09 37.91 -11.57
CA PHE A 61 -10.83 38.51 -12.67
C PHE A 61 -11.30 37.47 -13.68
N VAL A 62 -12.61 37.47 -13.96
CA VAL A 62 -13.24 36.59 -14.96
C VAL A 62 -13.83 37.46 -16.07
N PHE A 63 -13.19 37.47 -17.24
CA PHE A 63 -13.55 38.34 -18.33
C PHE A 63 -15.00 38.20 -18.81
N PRO A 64 -15.57 37.01 -19.03
CA PRO A 64 -16.96 36.83 -19.47
C PRO A 64 -18.01 37.30 -18.46
N GLU A 65 -17.69 37.27 -17.15
CA GLU A 65 -18.61 37.79 -16.11
C GLU A 65 -18.73 39.31 -16.14
N GLU A 66 -17.61 40.01 -16.45
CA GLU A 66 -17.58 41.46 -16.46
C GLU A 66 -18.05 42.04 -17.80
N PHE A 67 -17.77 41.35 -18.91
CA PHE A 67 -18.08 41.80 -20.27
C PHE A 67 -18.71 40.71 -21.11
N PRO A 68 -19.95 40.25 -20.83
CA PRO A 68 -20.59 39.09 -21.49
C PRO A 68 -20.83 39.31 -23.00
N ASP A 69 -21.00 40.55 -23.43
CA ASP A 69 -21.29 40.91 -24.84
C ASP A 69 -20.04 41.20 -25.68
N TYR A 70 -18.84 41.00 -25.15
CA TYR A 70 -17.63 41.31 -25.89
C TYR A 70 -17.31 40.25 -26.96
N ARG A 71 -17.33 40.68 -28.25
CA ARG A 71 -17.24 39.80 -29.43
C ARG A 71 -16.02 38.88 -29.50
N PHE A 72 -14.95 39.25 -28.85
CA PHE A 72 -13.68 38.49 -28.85
C PHE A 72 -13.53 37.50 -27.69
N ILE A 73 -14.55 37.34 -26.86
CA ILE A 73 -14.56 36.38 -25.76
C ILE A 73 -14.39 34.90 -26.20
N ARG A 74 -14.71 34.58 -27.46
CA ARG A 74 -14.67 33.21 -27.97
C ARG A 74 -13.29 32.53 -27.88
N ASN A 75 -12.21 33.30 -27.66
CA ASN A 75 -10.85 32.78 -27.53
C ASN A 75 -10.22 33.03 -26.14
N VAL A 76 -10.94 33.63 -25.21
CA VAL A 76 -10.50 33.74 -23.82
C VAL A 76 -11.12 32.54 -23.09
N GLU A 77 -10.40 31.44 -23.05
CA GLU A 77 -10.72 30.40 -22.07
C GLU A 77 -10.82 31.08 -20.71
N ALA A 78 -11.95 30.85 -20.00
CA ALA A 78 -12.06 31.32 -18.61
C ALA A 78 -10.79 30.87 -17.89
N PRO A 79 -10.06 31.75 -17.17
CA PRO A 79 -8.83 31.35 -16.52
C PRO A 79 -9.15 30.11 -15.67
N GLN A 80 -8.60 28.96 -16.10
CA GLN A 80 -8.79 27.73 -15.33
C GLN A 80 -8.31 28.04 -13.93
N LYS A 81 -9.22 27.97 -12.96
CA LYS A 81 -8.92 28.26 -11.56
C LYS A 81 -7.71 27.43 -11.18
N ARG A 82 -6.56 28.06 -11.00
CA ARG A 82 -5.30 27.36 -10.70
C ARG A 82 -5.52 26.54 -9.43
N ARG A 83 -5.21 25.25 -9.51
CA ARG A 83 -5.37 24.35 -8.40
C ARG A 83 -4.12 24.35 -7.53
N THR A 84 -4.30 24.29 -6.21
CA THR A 84 -3.20 24.03 -5.29
C THR A 84 -2.88 22.54 -5.26
N CYS A 85 -1.69 22.18 -4.75
CA CYS A 85 -1.34 20.79 -4.55
C CYS A 85 -2.31 20.08 -3.58
N ASP A 86 -2.79 20.78 -2.55
CA ASP A 86 -3.78 20.22 -1.62
C ASP A 86 -5.08 19.84 -2.33
N GLN A 87 -5.56 20.70 -3.22
CA GLN A 87 -6.77 20.41 -4.00
C GLN A 87 -6.57 19.18 -4.90
N VAL A 88 -5.42 19.10 -5.60
CA VAL A 88 -5.09 17.95 -6.44
C VAL A 88 -4.92 16.66 -5.61
N PHE A 89 -4.31 16.74 -4.44
CA PHE A 89 -4.16 15.60 -3.54
C PHE A 89 -5.51 15.12 -3.02
N ASP A 90 -6.43 16.01 -2.69
CA ASP A 90 -7.78 15.65 -2.25
C ASP A 90 -8.58 14.99 -3.39
N GLU A 91 -8.54 15.54 -4.60
CA GLU A 91 -9.14 14.96 -5.79
C GLU A 91 -8.57 13.55 -6.09
N PHE A 92 -7.25 13.39 -6.01
CA PHE A 92 -6.58 12.10 -6.18
C PHE A 92 -7.02 11.07 -5.13
N LEU A 93 -7.09 11.49 -3.85
CA LEU A 93 -7.52 10.61 -2.77
C LEU A 93 -9.00 10.22 -2.91
N LEU A 94 -9.85 11.14 -3.35
CA LEU A 94 -11.26 10.84 -3.65
C LEU A 94 -11.40 9.84 -4.80
N ALA A 95 -10.58 9.99 -5.85
CA ALA A 95 -10.51 9.02 -6.93
C ALA A 95 -10.01 7.64 -6.44
N CYS A 96 -9.03 7.61 -5.51
CA CYS A 96 -8.59 6.38 -4.86
C CYS A 96 -9.72 5.73 -4.04
N ASP A 97 -10.51 6.50 -3.30
CA ASP A 97 -11.64 5.98 -2.54
C ASP A 97 -12.73 5.40 -3.48
N SER A 98 -12.99 6.04 -4.61
CA SER A 98 -13.88 5.51 -5.66
C SER A 98 -13.36 4.18 -6.23
N ARG A 99 -12.06 4.06 -6.44
CA ARG A 99 -11.42 2.79 -6.87
C ARG A 99 -11.52 1.71 -5.79
N VAL A 100 -11.40 2.10 -4.51
CA VAL A 100 -11.61 1.17 -3.39
C VAL A 100 -13.05 0.66 -3.37
N ALA A 101 -14.04 1.53 -3.56
CA ALA A 101 -15.45 1.14 -3.64
C ALA A 101 -15.73 0.15 -4.80
N LYS A 102 -15.05 0.34 -5.93
CA LYS A 102 -15.09 -0.56 -7.10
C LYS A 102 -14.23 -1.83 -6.95
N LYS A 103 -13.58 -2.05 -5.80
CA LYS A 103 -12.65 -3.18 -5.52
C LYS A 103 -11.42 -3.23 -6.47
N ASP A 104 -11.12 -2.14 -7.16
CA ASP A 104 -9.96 -1.99 -8.05
C ASP A 104 -8.68 -1.61 -7.28
N LEU A 105 -8.80 -0.85 -6.18
CA LEU A 105 -7.70 -0.48 -5.30
C LEU A 105 -7.91 -1.07 -3.90
N ALA A 106 -6.85 -1.61 -3.30
CA ALA A 106 -6.94 -2.06 -1.92
C ALA A 106 -7.06 -0.88 -0.95
N PHE A 107 -8.00 -0.95 0.01
CA PHE A 107 -8.21 0.08 1.04
C PHE A 107 -6.90 0.46 1.77
N VAL A 108 -6.07 -0.54 2.11
CA VAL A 108 -4.77 -0.31 2.78
C VAL A 108 -3.83 0.50 1.91
N THR A 109 -3.86 0.33 0.60
CA THR A 109 -3.05 1.10 -0.35
C THR A 109 -3.50 2.56 -0.37
N ALA A 110 -4.81 2.81 -0.44
CA ALA A 110 -5.36 4.16 -0.36
C ALA A 110 -5.00 4.86 0.97
N GLN A 111 -5.10 4.13 2.11
CA GLN A 111 -4.66 4.65 3.41
C GLN A 111 -3.16 4.96 3.45
N GLY A 112 -2.34 4.16 2.77
CA GLY A 112 -0.92 4.42 2.61
C GLY A 112 -0.64 5.70 1.82
N TYR A 113 -1.37 5.91 0.73
CA TYR A 113 -1.28 7.15 -0.05
C TYR A 113 -1.65 8.37 0.80
N ARG A 114 -2.79 8.31 1.47
CA ARG A 114 -3.25 9.37 2.38
C ARG A 114 -2.21 9.71 3.44
N LYS A 115 -1.64 8.68 4.08
CA LYS A 115 -0.61 8.85 5.11
C LYS A 115 0.65 9.53 4.56
N LEU A 116 1.18 9.05 3.43
CA LEU A 116 2.41 9.60 2.85
C LEU A 116 2.21 11.01 2.31
N LEU A 117 1.07 11.31 1.69
CA LEU A 117 0.75 12.67 1.27
C LEU A 117 0.65 13.61 2.47
N SER A 118 -0.10 13.23 3.52
CA SER A 118 -0.33 14.10 4.68
C SER A 118 0.92 14.32 5.54
N GLN A 119 1.80 13.33 5.64
CA GLN A 119 2.96 13.42 6.53
C GLN A 119 4.22 14.00 5.87
N ILE A 120 4.29 13.96 4.53
CA ILE A 120 5.51 14.28 3.80
C ILE A 120 5.28 15.45 2.84
N TRP A 121 4.31 15.34 1.94
CA TRP A 121 4.18 16.26 0.82
C TRP A 121 3.31 17.47 1.11
N ARG A 122 2.18 17.29 1.81
CA ARG A 122 1.28 18.40 2.15
C ARG A 122 1.93 19.51 2.98
N PRO A 123 2.74 19.21 4.02
CA PRO A 123 3.40 20.26 4.79
C PRO A 123 4.32 21.15 3.96
N GLU A 124 4.93 20.61 2.92
CA GLU A 124 5.95 21.28 2.11
C GLU A 124 5.36 22.04 0.90
N ILE A 125 4.43 21.40 0.19
CA ILE A 125 3.92 21.93 -1.09
C ILE A 125 2.40 22.09 -1.13
N GLY A 126 1.65 21.65 -0.13
CA GLY A 126 0.18 21.65 -0.15
C GLY A 126 -0.46 22.97 -0.58
N PRO A 127 -0.15 24.10 0.06
CA PRO A 127 -0.74 25.40 -0.27
C PRO A 127 -0.30 25.99 -1.62
N ARG A 128 0.76 25.46 -2.23
CA ARG A 128 1.34 26.00 -3.45
C ARG A 128 0.55 25.63 -4.69
N PHE A 129 0.63 26.44 -5.73
CA PHE A 129 0.01 26.13 -7.01
C PHE A 129 0.67 24.92 -7.66
N PHE A 130 -0.18 23.97 -8.08
CA PHE A 130 0.25 22.67 -8.59
C PHE A 130 1.11 22.76 -9.86
N ASP A 131 0.83 23.71 -10.73
CA ASP A 131 1.54 23.96 -11.98
C ASP A 131 2.88 24.68 -11.81
N GLU A 132 3.19 25.19 -10.61
CA GLU A 132 4.47 25.85 -10.30
C GLU A 132 5.51 24.90 -9.69
N ILE A 133 5.10 23.69 -9.29
CA ILE A 133 6.01 22.75 -8.62
C ILE A 133 7.04 22.20 -9.60
N ARG A 134 8.30 22.33 -9.24
CA ARG A 134 9.44 21.88 -10.05
C ARG A 134 10.06 20.61 -9.52
N TYR A 135 10.72 19.86 -10.41
CA TYR A 135 11.49 18.67 -10.05
C TYR A 135 12.48 18.91 -8.91
N SER A 136 13.26 20.03 -8.97
CA SER A 136 14.28 20.33 -7.97
C SER A 136 13.69 20.49 -6.57
N GLU A 137 12.50 21.04 -6.43
CA GLU A 137 11.83 21.19 -5.14
C GLU A 137 11.39 19.85 -4.58
N LEU A 138 10.78 19.00 -5.41
CA LEU A 138 10.41 17.65 -5.00
C LEU A 138 11.64 16.80 -4.63
N ALA A 139 12.74 16.97 -5.36
CA ALA A 139 13.99 16.29 -5.07
C ALA A 139 14.60 16.75 -3.74
N ASN A 140 14.59 18.05 -3.45
CA ASN A 140 15.07 18.60 -2.18
C ASN A 140 14.25 18.06 -1.01
N ILE A 141 12.92 18.13 -1.08
CA ILE A 141 12.03 17.57 -0.05
C ILE A 141 12.34 16.08 0.17
N ALA A 142 12.49 15.31 -0.90
CA ALA A 142 12.78 13.88 -0.79
C ALA A 142 14.15 13.60 -0.14
N ASN A 143 15.15 14.45 -0.37
CA ASN A 143 16.51 14.30 0.15
C ASN A 143 16.64 14.75 1.60
N ASP A 144 15.84 15.73 2.04
CA ASP A 144 15.89 16.26 3.42
C ASP A 144 15.41 15.26 4.48
N TYR A 145 14.64 14.26 4.07
CA TYR A 145 14.11 13.27 5.00
C TYR A 145 15.03 12.04 5.15
N GLN A 146 15.37 11.70 6.37
CA GLN A 146 16.14 10.49 6.71
C GLN A 146 15.24 9.26 6.80
N TRP A 147 14.77 8.76 5.69
CA TRP A 147 13.96 7.54 5.65
C TRP A 147 14.75 6.28 5.34
N SER A 148 14.16 5.13 5.66
CA SER A 148 14.60 3.89 5.03
C SER A 148 14.36 3.97 3.51
N LYS A 149 15.22 3.34 2.72
CA LYS A 149 15.06 3.28 1.25
C LYS A 149 13.65 2.87 0.82
N LYS A 150 13.02 1.95 1.58
CA LYS A 150 11.65 1.51 1.29
C LYS A 150 10.63 2.63 1.50
N THR A 151 10.72 3.37 2.60
CA THR A 151 9.82 4.51 2.87
C THR A 151 10.01 5.60 1.83
N TYR A 152 11.27 5.90 1.49
CA TYR A 152 11.62 6.81 0.40
C TYR A 152 10.94 6.40 -0.91
N ASN A 153 11.15 5.15 -1.37
CA ASN A 153 10.55 4.67 -2.60
C ASN A 153 9.02 4.73 -2.60
N ASN A 154 8.41 4.49 -1.45
CA ASN A 154 6.96 4.61 -1.29
C ASN A 154 6.50 6.07 -1.40
N ALA A 155 7.25 7.02 -0.81
CA ALA A 155 6.96 8.44 -0.89
C ALA A 155 7.08 8.97 -2.33
N ILE A 156 8.14 8.55 -3.04
CA ILE A 156 8.31 8.88 -4.47
C ILE A 156 7.17 8.30 -5.32
N SER A 157 6.79 7.06 -5.06
CA SER A 157 5.71 6.43 -5.84
C SER A 157 4.38 7.13 -5.68
N VAL A 158 4.03 7.58 -4.46
CA VAL A 158 2.75 8.25 -4.23
C VAL A 158 2.70 9.64 -4.85
N ILE A 159 3.80 10.41 -4.76
CA ILE A 159 3.81 11.75 -5.36
C ILE A 159 3.73 11.66 -6.89
N ARG A 160 4.41 10.69 -7.52
CA ARG A 160 4.25 10.44 -8.95
C ARG A 160 2.81 10.17 -9.34
N CYS A 161 2.14 9.26 -8.62
CA CYS A 161 0.74 8.94 -8.88
C CYS A 161 -0.19 10.16 -8.71
N ALA A 162 0.06 11.00 -7.71
CA ALA A 162 -0.74 12.21 -7.47
C ALA A 162 -0.53 13.26 -8.59
N PHE A 163 0.70 13.44 -9.06
CA PHE A 163 1.00 14.33 -10.17
C PHE A 163 0.51 13.79 -11.52
N ASP A 164 0.62 12.47 -11.77
CA ASP A 164 0.02 11.84 -12.95
C ASP A 164 -1.50 12.05 -12.98
N TYR A 165 -2.15 11.94 -11.81
CA TYR A 165 -3.57 12.23 -11.69
C TYR A 165 -3.88 13.69 -11.99
N GLY A 166 -3.10 14.62 -11.46
CA GLY A 166 -3.30 16.06 -11.64
C GLY A 166 -3.15 16.53 -13.09
N TYR A 167 -2.23 15.88 -13.83
CA TYR A 167 -1.96 16.20 -15.25
C TYR A 167 -2.67 15.29 -16.25
N ARG A 168 -3.57 14.39 -15.81
CA ARG A 168 -4.23 13.39 -16.68
C ARG A 168 -4.98 14.02 -17.88
N ASP A 169 -5.55 15.21 -17.67
CA ASP A 169 -6.31 15.94 -18.69
C ASP A 169 -5.42 16.92 -19.50
N HIS A 170 -4.12 16.93 -19.21
CA HIS A 170 -3.10 17.80 -19.81
C HIS A 170 -1.90 16.99 -20.27
N PRO A 171 -2.03 16.14 -21.30
CA PRO A 171 -0.96 15.25 -21.76
C PRO A 171 0.27 16.01 -22.28
N GLU A 172 0.12 17.28 -22.63
CA GLU A 172 1.20 18.18 -23.04
C GLU A 172 2.09 18.63 -21.87
N LYS A 173 1.62 18.51 -20.62
CA LYS A 173 2.39 18.90 -19.43
C LYS A 173 3.16 17.72 -18.88
N HIS A 174 4.42 17.96 -18.58
CA HIS A 174 5.28 16.94 -17.99
C HIS A 174 5.13 16.86 -16.47
N ASN A 175 4.94 15.65 -15.94
CA ASN A 175 4.91 15.40 -14.50
C ASN A 175 6.33 15.58 -13.91
N PRO A 176 6.59 16.62 -13.08
CA PRO A 176 7.92 16.86 -12.50
C PRO A 176 8.39 15.74 -11.57
N ALA A 177 7.49 14.96 -10.99
CA ALA A 177 7.85 13.84 -10.11
C ALA A 177 8.38 12.62 -10.89
N THR A 178 8.21 12.53 -12.21
CA THR A 178 8.69 11.41 -13.03
C THR A 178 10.20 11.25 -12.97
N GLY A 179 10.95 12.38 -12.90
CA GLY A 179 12.40 12.40 -12.79
C GLY A 179 12.96 11.91 -11.45
N LEU A 180 12.13 11.85 -10.39
CA LEU A 180 12.61 11.36 -9.09
C LEU A 180 12.96 9.88 -9.17
N ASN A 181 14.16 9.49 -8.82
CA ASN A 181 14.60 8.10 -8.88
C ASN A 181 14.32 7.32 -7.58
N CYS A 182 13.75 6.13 -7.72
CA CYS A 182 13.69 5.20 -6.61
C CYS A 182 15.08 4.66 -6.26
N LEU A 183 15.40 4.57 -4.99
CA LEU A 183 16.65 4.01 -4.51
C LEU A 183 16.71 2.50 -4.78
N ARG A 184 17.83 2.02 -5.29
CA ARG A 184 18.05 0.60 -5.53
C ARG A 184 18.06 -0.17 -4.21
N MET A 185 17.14 -1.13 -4.09
CA MET A 185 17.09 -2.04 -2.94
C MET A 185 18.07 -3.20 -3.14
N THR A 186 18.99 -3.34 -2.20
CA THR A 186 19.97 -4.46 -2.17
C THR A 186 19.50 -5.55 -1.20
N LYS A 187 20.18 -6.71 -1.16
CA LYS A 187 19.92 -7.76 -0.17
C LYS A 187 20.07 -7.24 1.27
N LYS A 188 21.05 -6.34 1.51
CA LYS A 188 21.29 -5.73 2.84
C LYS A 188 20.15 -4.81 3.31
N ASP A 189 19.41 -4.20 2.40
CA ASP A 189 18.28 -3.31 2.72
C ASP A 189 17.00 -4.07 3.07
N ARG A 190 16.98 -5.38 2.85
CA ARG A 190 15.85 -6.25 3.20
C ARG A 190 16.09 -6.86 4.58
N PRO A 191 15.08 -6.86 5.46
CA PRO A 191 15.21 -7.59 6.71
C PRO A 191 15.56 -9.05 6.41
N ALA A 192 16.62 -9.56 7.03
CA ALA A 192 16.94 -10.97 6.95
C ALA A 192 15.78 -11.79 7.53
N VAL A 193 15.44 -12.88 6.87
CA VAL A 193 14.56 -13.91 7.45
C VAL A 193 15.28 -14.46 8.67
N ALA A 194 14.65 -14.35 9.83
CA ALA A 194 15.21 -14.83 11.09
C ALA A 194 14.14 -15.68 11.78
N PRO A 195 13.99 -16.96 11.38
CA PRO A 195 13.05 -17.87 12.01
C PRO A 195 13.46 -18.08 13.49
N PHE A 196 12.48 -18.45 14.30
CA PHE A 196 12.75 -18.95 15.64
C PHE A 196 13.28 -20.39 15.53
N THR A 197 14.22 -20.75 16.37
CA THR A 197 14.47 -22.15 16.65
C THR A 197 13.26 -22.75 17.34
N ILE A 198 13.15 -24.09 17.35
CA ILE A 198 12.02 -24.75 18.03
C ILE A 198 12.03 -24.45 19.53
N HIS A 199 13.20 -24.43 20.17
CA HIS A 199 13.36 -24.09 21.58
C HIS A 199 12.96 -22.65 21.93
N GLU A 200 13.33 -21.69 21.09
CA GLU A 200 12.89 -20.28 21.25
C GLU A 200 11.37 -20.16 21.09
N ALA A 201 10.80 -20.88 20.14
CA ALA A 201 9.34 -20.89 19.90
C ALA A 201 8.58 -21.52 21.08
N GLU A 202 9.01 -22.68 21.60
CA GLU A 202 8.39 -23.33 22.75
C GLU A 202 8.50 -22.47 24.00
N SER A 203 9.66 -21.87 24.27
CA SER A 203 9.84 -20.94 25.39
C SER A 203 8.92 -19.72 25.28
N LEU A 204 8.76 -19.18 24.07
CA LEU A 204 7.88 -18.04 23.83
C LEU A 204 6.39 -18.42 23.97
N ILE A 205 6.00 -19.59 23.47
CA ILE A 205 4.63 -20.13 23.59
C ILE A 205 4.29 -20.30 25.07
N ALA A 206 5.15 -21.00 25.84
CA ALA A 206 4.95 -21.18 27.26
C ALA A 206 4.82 -19.85 28.02
N ARG A 207 5.65 -18.88 27.68
CA ARG A 207 5.60 -17.54 28.27
C ARG A 207 4.33 -16.78 27.91
N LEU A 208 3.85 -16.88 26.66
CA LEU A 208 2.62 -16.25 26.23
C LEU A 208 1.39 -16.83 26.93
N HIS A 209 1.35 -18.13 27.14
CA HIS A 209 0.31 -18.78 27.94
C HIS A 209 0.34 -18.32 29.41
N ALA A 210 1.52 -18.29 30.01
CA ALA A 210 1.68 -17.93 31.41
C ALA A 210 1.33 -16.46 31.69
N ASP A 211 1.77 -15.53 30.82
CA ASP A 211 1.59 -14.11 31.05
C ASP A 211 0.21 -13.58 30.61
N TRP A 212 -0.39 -14.18 29.56
CA TRP A 212 -1.55 -13.62 28.86
C TRP A 212 -2.74 -14.57 28.78
N GLY A 213 -2.65 -15.73 29.41
CA GLY A 213 -3.72 -16.73 29.48
C GLY A 213 -3.95 -17.48 28.16
N GLU A 214 -4.88 -18.44 28.23
CA GLU A 214 -5.12 -19.42 27.19
C GLU A 214 -5.58 -18.82 25.84
N ALA A 215 -6.41 -17.77 25.86
CA ALA A 215 -6.94 -17.20 24.62
C ALA A 215 -5.80 -16.62 23.73
N ILE A 216 -4.87 -15.90 24.33
CA ILE A 216 -3.72 -15.32 23.63
C ILE A 216 -2.62 -16.35 23.40
N GLY A 217 -2.36 -17.22 24.36
CA GLY A 217 -1.40 -18.32 24.21
C GLY A 217 -1.76 -19.22 23.02
N ASN A 218 -2.98 -19.71 22.95
CA ASN A 218 -3.48 -20.52 21.84
C ASN A 218 -3.42 -19.77 20.48
N PHE A 219 -3.75 -18.46 20.47
CA PHE A 219 -3.68 -17.66 19.27
C PHE A 219 -2.25 -17.56 18.72
N ASP A 220 -1.26 -17.33 19.57
CA ASP A 220 0.13 -17.18 19.14
C ASP A 220 0.82 -18.54 18.93
N GLU A 221 0.47 -19.60 19.67
CA GLU A 221 0.91 -20.97 19.42
C GLU A 221 0.44 -21.45 18.05
N PHE A 222 -0.85 -21.29 17.74
CA PHE A 222 -1.44 -21.68 16.45
C PHE A 222 -0.73 -21.05 15.25
N ARG A 223 -0.22 -19.84 15.40
CA ARG A 223 0.53 -19.10 14.39
C ARG A 223 1.82 -19.80 13.98
N PHE A 224 2.52 -20.41 14.93
CA PHE A 224 3.77 -21.11 14.66
C PHE A 224 3.53 -22.37 13.83
N PHE A 225 2.47 -23.10 14.08
CA PHE A 225 2.23 -24.41 13.47
C PHE A 225 1.37 -24.35 12.19
N THR A 226 0.72 -23.22 11.93
CA THR A 226 -0.05 -23.02 10.68
C THR A 226 0.64 -22.07 9.70
N GLY A 227 1.48 -21.18 10.18
CA GLY A 227 2.15 -20.18 9.37
C GLY A 227 1.21 -19.20 8.64
N LEU A 228 -0.01 -19.03 9.11
CA LEU A 228 -0.96 -18.07 8.55
C LEU A 228 -0.44 -16.64 8.58
N ARG A 229 -0.84 -15.81 7.62
CA ARG A 229 -0.59 -14.38 7.74
C ARG A 229 -1.41 -13.82 8.91
N PRO A 230 -0.87 -12.85 9.68
CA PRO A 230 -1.63 -12.28 10.81
C PRO A 230 -3.04 -11.80 10.43
N SER A 231 -3.18 -11.20 9.25
CA SER A 231 -4.48 -10.73 8.74
C SER A 231 -5.44 -11.86 8.36
N GLU A 232 -4.92 -13.01 7.97
CA GLU A 232 -5.72 -14.21 7.68
C GLU A 232 -6.18 -14.88 8.99
N GLN A 233 -5.26 -15.06 9.95
CA GLN A 233 -5.54 -15.70 11.22
C GLN A 233 -6.66 -14.98 12.02
N ILE A 234 -6.63 -13.65 12.10
CA ILE A 234 -7.67 -12.88 12.80
C ILE A 234 -9.00 -12.80 12.05
N ALA A 235 -9.01 -13.15 10.76
CA ALA A 235 -10.23 -13.19 9.94
C ALA A 235 -10.95 -14.54 10.00
N LEU A 236 -10.30 -15.59 10.55
CA LEU A 236 -10.88 -16.91 10.64
C LEU A 236 -12.18 -16.92 11.43
N LEU A 237 -13.17 -17.59 10.89
CA LEU A 237 -14.44 -17.90 11.54
C LEU A 237 -14.43 -19.37 12.00
N VAL A 238 -15.28 -19.72 12.94
CA VAL A 238 -15.46 -21.11 13.38
C VAL A 238 -15.86 -22.01 12.19
N THR A 239 -16.66 -21.48 11.27
CA THR A 239 -17.13 -22.18 10.08
C THR A 239 -16.04 -22.42 9.02
N ASP A 240 -14.88 -21.80 9.13
CA ASP A 240 -13.77 -21.98 8.18
C ASP A 240 -12.97 -23.28 8.51
N TYR A 241 -13.26 -23.95 9.63
CA TYR A 241 -12.65 -25.22 10.03
C TYR A 241 -13.52 -26.41 9.63
N ASP A 242 -12.96 -27.30 8.83
CA ASP A 242 -13.53 -28.63 8.52
C ASP A 242 -12.88 -29.68 9.43
N ALA A 243 -13.59 -30.06 10.50
CA ALA A 243 -13.10 -31.05 11.49
C ALA A 243 -12.91 -32.45 10.89
N ARG A 244 -13.71 -32.85 9.87
CA ARG A 244 -13.60 -34.17 9.26
C ARG A 244 -12.32 -34.34 8.44
N ARG A 245 -11.85 -33.25 7.85
CA ARG A 245 -10.68 -33.22 6.98
C ARG A 245 -9.44 -32.64 7.66
N ALA A 246 -9.58 -32.13 8.88
CA ALA A 246 -8.54 -31.40 9.60
C ALA A 246 -7.93 -30.24 8.78
N VAL A 247 -8.79 -29.46 8.14
CA VAL A 247 -8.40 -28.41 7.18
C VAL A 247 -9.06 -27.08 7.54
N LEU A 248 -8.30 -26.00 7.38
CA LEU A 248 -8.81 -24.63 7.45
C LEU A 248 -8.93 -24.02 6.05
N SER A 249 -10.08 -23.45 5.76
CA SER A 249 -10.32 -22.67 4.54
C SER A 249 -9.92 -21.21 4.76
N VAL A 250 -8.89 -20.75 4.04
CA VAL A 250 -8.38 -19.37 4.14
C VAL A 250 -8.83 -18.58 2.91
N THR A 251 -9.97 -17.93 3.03
CA THR A 251 -10.63 -17.19 1.95
C THR A 251 -10.64 -15.67 2.21
N LYS A 252 -10.39 -15.26 3.47
CA LYS A 252 -10.56 -13.89 3.95
C LYS A 252 -9.29 -13.35 4.60
N ALA A 253 -9.20 -12.04 4.71
CA ALA A 253 -8.18 -11.38 5.51
C ALA A 253 -8.79 -10.15 6.18
N ARG A 254 -8.42 -9.86 7.43
CA ARG A 254 -8.85 -8.69 8.18
C ARG A 254 -7.71 -7.69 8.29
N VAL A 255 -7.93 -6.47 7.82
CA VAL A 255 -6.91 -5.41 7.83
C VAL A 255 -7.56 -4.10 8.21
N LEU A 256 -6.95 -3.38 9.14
CA LEU A 256 -7.48 -2.11 9.65
C LEU A 256 -8.95 -2.22 10.08
N ARG A 257 -9.28 -3.29 10.82
CA ARG A 257 -10.63 -3.60 11.35
C ARG A 257 -11.71 -3.85 10.28
N ARG A 258 -11.32 -4.07 9.03
CA ARG A 258 -12.24 -4.38 7.92
C ARG A 258 -11.93 -5.76 7.36
N ASP A 259 -12.96 -6.55 7.17
CA ASP A 259 -12.84 -7.83 6.51
C ASP A 259 -12.71 -7.61 5.00
N LYS A 260 -11.81 -8.36 4.39
CA LYS A 260 -11.63 -8.44 2.95
C LYS A 260 -12.09 -9.81 2.48
N ASP A 261 -12.97 -9.85 1.52
CA ASP A 261 -13.45 -11.08 0.88
C ASP A 261 -12.38 -11.79 0.04
N ARG A 262 -11.13 -11.33 0.07
CA ARG A 262 -10.02 -11.90 -0.70
C ARG A 262 -8.73 -11.82 0.11
N THR A 263 -7.92 -12.86 0.00
CA THR A 263 -6.54 -12.88 0.52
C THR A 263 -5.64 -11.92 -0.27
N LYS A 264 -4.42 -11.71 0.19
CA LYS A 264 -3.45 -10.84 -0.52
C LYS A 264 -3.11 -11.34 -1.92
N THR A 265 -3.07 -12.64 -2.13
CA THR A 265 -2.81 -13.31 -3.42
C THR A 265 -4.06 -13.49 -4.27
N GLN A 266 -5.24 -13.13 -3.75
CA GLN A 266 -6.56 -13.33 -4.35
C GLN A 266 -6.90 -14.82 -4.62
N GLU A 267 -6.17 -15.74 -4.02
CA GLU A 267 -6.37 -17.18 -4.11
C GLU A 267 -6.84 -17.70 -2.77
N ASP A 268 -7.94 -18.42 -2.80
CA ASP A 268 -8.43 -19.21 -1.68
C ASP A 268 -7.56 -20.45 -1.53
N ARG A 269 -7.28 -20.85 -0.31
CA ARG A 269 -6.50 -22.04 -0.06
C ARG A 269 -6.97 -22.79 1.17
N ASN A 270 -6.77 -24.07 1.13
CA ASN A 270 -6.93 -24.94 2.28
C ASN A 270 -5.57 -25.14 2.96
N VAL A 271 -5.54 -25.02 4.27
CA VAL A 271 -4.37 -25.24 5.12
C VAL A 271 -4.61 -26.53 5.91
N GLU A 272 -3.78 -27.54 5.66
CA GLU A 272 -3.77 -28.79 6.40
C GLU A 272 -3.13 -28.55 7.76
N LEU A 273 -3.76 -29.04 8.82
CA LEU A 273 -3.31 -28.85 10.19
C LEU A 273 -2.44 -30.05 10.63
N CYS A 274 -1.24 -29.78 11.14
CA CYS A 274 -0.44 -30.78 11.84
C CYS A 274 -1.07 -31.11 13.20
N PRO A 275 -0.71 -32.26 13.85
CA PRO A 275 -1.28 -32.67 15.14
C PRO A 275 -1.23 -31.58 16.20
N ARG A 276 -0.12 -30.84 16.32
CA ARG A 276 0.01 -29.73 17.26
C ARG A 276 -0.99 -28.59 16.97
N ALA A 277 -1.17 -28.22 15.70
CA ALA A 277 -2.14 -27.19 15.33
C ALA A 277 -3.58 -27.62 15.61
N LEU A 278 -3.89 -28.92 15.44
CA LEU A 278 -5.19 -29.50 15.81
C LEU A 278 -5.43 -29.41 17.32
N ASP A 279 -4.48 -29.89 18.14
CA ASP A 279 -4.57 -29.81 19.60
C ASP A 279 -4.83 -28.39 20.09
N VAL A 280 -4.08 -27.41 19.57
CA VAL A 280 -4.30 -25.99 19.90
C VAL A 280 -5.68 -25.52 19.50
N LEU A 281 -6.15 -25.90 18.31
CA LEU A 281 -7.46 -25.52 17.81
C LEU A 281 -8.59 -26.10 18.66
N GLU A 282 -8.50 -27.38 19.01
CA GLU A 282 -9.48 -28.07 19.87
C GLU A 282 -9.56 -27.44 21.26
N ARG A 283 -8.42 -27.17 21.91
CA ARG A 283 -8.35 -26.45 23.19
C ARG A 283 -8.98 -25.06 23.07
N HIS A 284 -8.70 -24.37 21.99
CA HIS A 284 -9.24 -23.03 21.77
C HIS A 284 -10.75 -23.04 21.50
N LEU A 285 -11.25 -24.02 20.77
CA LEU A 285 -12.70 -24.21 20.55
C LEU A 285 -13.44 -24.55 21.84
N ALA A 286 -12.85 -25.39 22.72
CA ALA A 286 -13.39 -25.68 24.02
C ALA A 286 -13.48 -24.41 24.89
N LEU A 287 -12.39 -23.65 24.99
CA LEU A 287 -12.36 -22.37 25.68
C LEU A 287 -13.41 -21.40 25.11
N ARG A 288 -13.53 -21.36 23.79
CA ARG A 288 -14.54 -20.49 23.12
C ARG A 288 -15.96 -20.90 23.49
N ALA A 289 -16.25 -22.21 23.59
CA ALA A 289 -17.56 -22.71 24.00
C ALA A 289 -17.93 -22.25 25.41
N GLU A 290 -16.97 -22.25 26.35
CA GLU A 290 -17.16 -21.70 27.70
C GLU A 290 -17.49 -20.20 27.68
N TYR A 291 -16.78 -19.42 26.87
CA TYR A 291 -17.01 -17.99 26.72
C TYR A 291 -18.38 -17.68 26.07
N VAL A 292 -18.83 -18.51 25.13
CA VAL A 292 -20.16 -18.42 24.53
C VAL A 292 -21.24 -18.71 25.56
N ALA A 293 -21.08 -19.81 26.33
CA ALA A 293 -22.00 -20.19 27.39
C ALA A 293 -22.11 -19.12 28.48
N ALA A 294 -21.00 -18.46 28.81
CA ALA A 294 -20.96 -17.32 29.73
C ALA A 294 -21.50 -15.99 29.14
N GLY A 295 -21.97 -15.99 27.89
CA GLY A 295 -22.48 -14.78 27.21
C GLY A 295 -21.41 -13.74 26.84
N ARG A 296 -20.12 -14.08 26.98
CA ARG A 296 -18.99 -13.17 26.70
C ARG A 296 -18.68 -13.04 25.22
N ILE A 297 -19.00 -14.05 24.39
CA ILE A 297 -18.78 -14.08 22.93
C ILE A 297 -20.12 -14.13 22.20
N ARG A 298 -20.34 -13.18 21.29
CA ARG A 298 -21.53 -13.08 20.41
C ARG A 298 -21.18 -13.01 18.92
N HIS A 299 -19.93 -13.30 18.55
CA HIS A 299 -19.43 -13.24 17.16
C HIS A 299 -18.94 -14.61 16.70
N GLN A 300 -18.71 -14.75 15.40
CA GLN A 300 -18.27 -16.03 14.78
C GLN A 300 -16.75 -16.13 14.59
N HIS A 301 -15.97 -15.08 14.94
CA HIS A 301 -14.51 -15.17 14.81
C HIS A 301 -13.96 -16.27 15.69
N LEU A 302 -13.00 -17.03 15.13
CA LEU A 302 -12.37 -18.13 15.83
C LEU A 302 -11.57 -17.60 17.03
N PHE A 303 -10.68 -16.63 16.81
CA PHE A 303 -9.82 -16.07 17.85
C PHE A 303 -10.37 -14.80 18.47
N PHE A 304 -10.14 -14.66 19.77
CA PHE A 304 -10.69 -13.58 20.59
C PHE A 304 -9.70 -13.16 21.70
N LEU A 305 -9.95 -12.00 22.29
CA LEU A 305 -9.21 -11.48 23.44
C LEU A 305 -9.78 -12.02 24.75
N GLU A 306 -9.07 -11.81 25.86
CA GLU A 306 -9.45 -12.26 27.21
C GLU A 306 -10.83 -11.77 27.67
N ASP A 307 -11.30 -10.66 27.09
CA ASP A 307 -12.63 -10.08 27.35
C ASP A 307 -13.73 -10.62 26.41
N GLY A 308 -13.40 -11.56 25.53
CA GLY A 308 -14.32 -12.17 24.58
C GLY A 308 -14.52 -11.34 23.29
N ARG A 309 -13.90 -10.18 23.11
CA ARG A 309 -13.97 -9.42 21.85
C ARG A 309 -13.11 -10.05 20.78
N PRO A 310 -13.50 -9.97 19.49
CA PRO A 310 -12.67 -10.48 18.41
C PRO A 310 -11.37 -9.69 18.28
N ILE A 311 -10.29 -10.35 17.90
CA ILE A 311 -9.04 -9.66 17.57
C ILE A 311 -9.26 -8.92 16.24
N SER A 312 -9.42 -7.60 16.32
CA SER A 312 -9.80 -6.79 15.16
C SER A 312 -8.62 -6.27 14.33
N ASP A 313 -7.41 -6.29 14.90
CA ASP A 313 -6.18 -5.83 14.23
C ASP A 313 -4.99 -6.61 14.78
N PRO A 314 -4.04 -7.07 13.93
CA PRO A 314 -2.82 -7.77 14.38
C PRO A 314 -1.96 -6.99 15.37
N GLU A 315 -2.04 -5.67 15.38
CA GLU A 315 -1.27 -4.82 16.30
C GLU A 315 -1.75 -4.91 17.75
N ILE A 316 -3.01 -5.32 17.98
CA ILE A 316 -3.59 -5.41 19.33
C ILE A 316 -2.83 -6.41 20.22
N THR A 317 -2.37 -7.52 19.64
CA THR A 317 -1.61 -8.55 20.39
C THR A 317 -0.09 -8.36 20.33
N ARG A 318 0.40 -7.45 19.49
CA ARG A 318 1.83 -7.29 19.23
C ARG A 318 2.64 -6.85 20.43
N TRP A 319 2.08 -6.02 21.30
CA TRP A 319 2.79 -5.56 22.49
C TRP A 319 3.02 -6.71 23.48
N ARG A 320 2.04 -7.63 23.66
CA ARG A 320 2.16 -8.83 24.48
C ARG A 320 3.31 -9.73 24.00
N TRP A 321 3.35 -9.99 22.71
CA TRP A 321 4.44 -10.68 22.06
C TRP A 321 5.79 -10.01 22.30
N SER A 322 5.86 -8.69 22.21
CA SER A 322 7.11 -7.95 22.41
C SER A 322 7.60 -8.00 23.85
N GLU A 323 6.70 -7.93 24.83
CA GLU A 323 7.06 -8.03 26.26
C GLU A 323 7.51 -9.47 26.59
N SER A 324 6.85 -10.50 26.10
CA SER A 324 7.26 -11.89 26.32
C SER A 324 8.63 -12.17 25.70
N ILE A 325 8.93 -11.68 24.49
CA ILE A 325 10.28 -11.80 23.89
C ILE A 325 11.34 -11.09 24.75
N LYS A 326 11.03 -9.89 25.25
CA LYS A 326 11.94 -9.13 26.10
C LYS A 326 12.23 -9.86 27.41
N ALA A 327 11.19 -10.45 28.03
CA ALA A 327 11.33 -11.20 29.28
C ALA A 327 12.19 -12.46 29.10
N LEU A 328 12.17 -13.09 27.94
CA LEU A 328 13.00 -14.26 27.61
C LEU A 328 14.42 -13.90 27.19
N ASN A 329 14.73 -12.62 27.04
CA ASN A 329 16.04 -12.13 26.56
C ASN A 329 16.50 -12.77 25.24
N ILE A 330 15.57 -13.13 24.36
CA ILE A 330 15.86 -13.66 23.04
C ILE A 330 15.86 -12.57 21.98
N ARG A 331 16.47 -12.85 20.82
CA ARG A 331 16.53 -11.89 19.71
C ARG A 331 15.13 -11.35 19.36
N ARG A 332 15.01 -10.02 19.31
CA ARG A 332 13.75 -9.35 19.00
C ARG A 332 13.27 -9.67 17.58
N ARG A 333 12.11 -10.30 17.48
CA ARG A 333 11.40 -10.66 16.26
C ARG A 333 9.90 -10.39 16.43
N GLY A 334 9.26 -9.86 15.41
CA GLY A 334 7.81 -9.61 15.46
C GLY A 334 7.00 -10.88 15.19
N PRO A 335 5.67 -10.87 15.44
CA PRO A 335 4.80 -12.05 15.27
C PRO A 335 4.84 -12.67 13.86
N TYR A 336 5.13 -11.88 12.83
CA TYR A 336 5.26 -12.40 11.46
C TYR A 336 6.38 -13.42 11.29
N HIS A 337 7.39 -13.42 12.17
CA HIS A 337 8.48 -14.40 12.14
C HIS A 337 8.04 -15.80 12.52
N ALA A 338 6.92 -15.99 13.23
CA ALA A 338 6.32 -17.31 13.43
C ALA A 338 5.96 -17.98 12.09
N ARG A 339 5.45 -17.20 11.13
CA ARG A 339 5.22 -17.72 9.77
C ARG A 339 6.53 -18.08 9.06
N HIS A 340 7.59 -17.26 9.22
CA HIS A 340 8.91 -17.63 8.70
C HIS A 340 9.41 -18.93 9.30
N SER A 341 9.22 -19.13 10.62
CA SER A 341 9.57 -20.37 11.30
C SER A 341 8.79 -21.55 10.75
N SER A 342 7.47 -21.44 10.63
CA SER A 342 6.62 -22.50 10.06
C SER A 342 7.09 -22.95 8.67
N VAL A 343 7.38 -21.98 7.78
CA VAL A 343 7.89 -22.29 6.44
C VAL A 343 9.25 -23.00 6.52
N THR A 344 10.18 -22.45 7.31
CA THR A 344 11.53 -22.98 7.45
C THR A 344 11.50 -24.38 8.02
N TRP A 345 10.73 -24.62 9.08
CA TRP A 345 10.60 -25.94 9.70
C TRP A 345 10.05 -27.01 8.74
N GLN A 346 9.01 -26.66 7.97
CA GLN A 346 8.45 -27.60 6.99
C GLN A 346 9.45 -27.94 5.87
N LEU A 347 10.25 -26.96 5.44
CA LEU A 347 11.32 -27.19 4.48
C LEU A 347 12.46 -28.05 5.06
N MET A 348 12.84 -27.82 6.33
CA MET A 348 13.85 -28.63 7.03
C MET A 348 13.39 -30.08 7.23
N LEU A 349 12.07 -30.29 7.42
CA LEU A 349 11.45 -31.63 7.45
C LEU A 349 11.38 -32.31 6.07
N GLY A 350 11.87 -31.68 5.01
CA GLY A 350 11.83 -32.24 3.66
C GLY A 350 10.45 -32.23 2.99
N LYS A 351 9.49 -31.44 3.48
CA LYS A 351 8.18 -31.32 2.83
C LYS A 351 8.33 -30.76 1.41
N ASN A 352 7.50 -31.27 0.50
CA ASN A 352 7.52 -30.83 -0.89
C ASN A 352 7.37 -29.30 -1.01
N LEU A 353 8.28 -28.68 -1.77
CA LEU A 353 8.33 -27.22 -1.93
C LEU A 353 7.03 -26.61 -2.45
N LEU A 354 6.38 -27.28 -3.42
CA LEU A 354 5.10 -26.81 -3.98
C LEU A 354 3.98 -26.89 -2.95
N TRP A 355 3.98 -27.98 -2.15
CA TRP A 355 3.03 -28.14 -1.06
C TRP A 355 3.23 -27.04 -0.01
N VAL A 356 4.47 -26.77 0.43
CA VAL A 356 4.75 -25.69 1.40
C VAL A 356 4.37 -24.33 0.84
N ALA A 357 4.63 -24.09 -0.45
CA ALA A 357 4.23 -22.86 -1.12
C ALA A 357 2.71 -22.67 -1.10
N LYS A 358 1.94 -23.72 -1.43
CA LYS A 358 0.48 -23.73 -1.41
C LYS A 358 -0.07 -23.51 0.01
N GLN A 359 0.44 -24.23 1.00
CA GLN A 359 0.06 -24.10 2.41
C GLN A 359 0.18 -22.67 2.91
N HIS A 360 1.30 -22.00 2.58
CA HIS A 360 1.56 -20.65 3.03
C HIS A 360 1.07 -19.56 2.06
N GLY A 361 0.56 -19.90 0.87
CA GLY A 361 0.18 -18.92 -0.15
C GLY A 361 1.37 -18.04 -0.59
N HIS A 362 2.50 -18.69 -0.91
CA HIS A 362 3.68 -18.10 -1.53
C HIS A 362 3.81 -18.57 -2.98
N SER A 363 4.37 -17.73 -3.86
CA SER A 363 4.92 -18.28 -5.10
C SER A 363 6.22 -19.05 -4.81
N VAL A 364 6.51 -20.08 -5.61
CA VAL A 364 7.74 -20.87 -5.47
C VAL A 364 8.97 -19.99 -5.58
N GLU A 365 8.97 -19.01 -6.49
CA GLU A 365 10.05 -18.03 -6.63
C GLU A 365 10.31 -17.24 -5.34
N VAL A 366 9.26 -16.79 -4.67
CA VAL A 366 9.38 -16.08 -3.38
C VAL A 366 9.95 -17.00 -2.31
N MET A 367 9.52 -18.27 -2.29
CA MET A 367 10.03 -19.25 -1.33
C MET A 367 11.51 -19.51 -1.53
N LEU A 368 11.93 -19.87 -2.73
CA LEU A 368 13.34 -20.12 -3.04
C LEU A 368 14.20 -18.90 -2.71
N ARG A 369 13.78 -17.72 -3.12
CA ARG A 369 14.52 -16.48 -2.84
C ARG A 369 14.68 -16.18 -1.35
N MET A 370 13.69 -16.54 -0.52
CA MET A 370 13.67 -16.18 0.90
C MET A 370 14.26 -17.26 1.81
N TYR A 371 14.10 -18.53 1.46
CA TYR A 371 14.34 -19.65 2.39
C TYR A 371 15.40 -20.64 1.91
N ALA A 372 15.96 -20.51 0.70
CA ALA A 372 16.94 -21.46 0.17
C ALA A 372 18.14 -21.69 1.12
N ALA A 373 18.64 -20.61 1.74
CA ALA A 373 19.78 -20.70 2.67
C ALA A 373 19.51 -21.57 3.93
N TRP A 374 18.24 -21.82 4.25
CA TRP A 374 17.86 -22.65 5.42
C TRP A 374 17.71 -24.12 5.08
N LEU A 375 17.65 -24.47 3.78
CA LEU A 375 17.61 -25.87 3.35
C LEU A 375 18.96 -26.56 3.50
N GLU A 376 20.06 -25.80 3.44
CA GLU A 376 21.43 -26.30 3.49
C GLU A 376 21.99 -26.46 4.90
N GLY A 377 21.36 -25.84 5.92
CA GLY A 377 21.88 -25.74 7.28
C GLY A 377 21.14 -26.58 8.32
N ALA A 378 20.19 -27.45 7.94
CA ALA A 378 19.44 -28.27 8.88
C ALA A 378 20.29 -29.42 9.43
N THR A 379 20.42 -29.51 10.75
CA THR A 379 21.03 -30.67 11.43
C THR A 379 19.99 -31.75 11.72
N GLU A 380 20.41 -33.00 11.91
CA GLU A 380 19.50 -34.08 12.28
C GLU A 380 18.81 -33.81 13.63
N SER A 381 19.53 -33.17 14.57
CA SER A 381 18.97 -32.74 15.86
C SER A 381 17.86 -31.72 15.69
N ASP A 382 18.02 -30.74 14.78
CA ASP A 382 16.97 -29.76 14.50
C ASP A 382 15.74 -30.42 13.87
N ILE A 383 15.96 -31.34 12.93
CA ILE A 383 14.88 -32.08 12.26
C ILE A 383 14.10 -32.92 13.28
N HIS A 384 14.79 -33.61 14.17
CA HIS A 384 14.14 -34.42 15.22
C HIS A 384 13.32 -33.54 16.17
N ALA A 385 13.88 -32.44 16.66
CA ALA A 385 13.19 -31.51 17.55
C ALA A 385 11.95 -30.88 16.91
N ILE A 386 12.04 -30.50 15.63
CA ILE A 386 10.90 -29.95 14.86
C ILE A 386 9.81 -31.03 14.70
N LYS A 387 10.18 -32.26 14.34
CA LYS A 387 9.24 -33.37 14.18
C LYS A 387 8.49 -33.61 15.49
N GLN A 388 9.19 -33.74 16.60
CA GLN A 388 8.60 -33.93 17.93
C GLN A 388 7.64 -32.78 18.31
N ALA A 389 8.01 -31.52 18.06
CA ALA A 389 7.16 -30.39 18.40
C ALA A 389 5.87 -30.31 17.54
N MET A 390 5.86 -30.86 16.35
CA MET A 390 4.66 -30.95 15.51
C MET A 390 3.71 -32.10 15.88
N GLU A 391 4.20 -33.05 16.70
CA GLU A 391 3.48 -34.24 17.12
C GLU A 391 3.17 -34.18 18.62
N THR A 392 2.11 -33.50 19.05
CA THR A 392 1.76 -33.43 20.48
C THR A 392 0.95 -34.60 20.98
N ARG A 393 0.17 -35.24 20.13
CA ARG A 393 -0.60 -36.49 20.46
C ARG A 393 -0.63 -37.39 19.24
N PRO A 394 -0.52 -38.72 19.42
CA PRO A 394 -0.80 -39.68 18.36
C PRO A 394 -2.30 -39.65 18.07
N THR A 395 -2.71 -38.95 17.03
CA THR A 395 -4.05 -39.00 16.47
C THR A 395 -4.03 -39.96 15.26
N ALA A 396 -5.19 -40.44 14.82
CA ALA A 396 -5.31 -41.32 13.66
C ALA A 396 -4.67 -40.72 12.36
N HIS A 397 -4.35 -39.43 12.35
CA HIS A 397 -3.63 -38.75 11.27
C HIS A 397 -2.10 -38.85 11.37
N ALA A 398 -1.52 -39.23 12.53
CA ALA A 398 -0.07 -39.40 12.68
C ALA A 398 0.48 -40.51 11.75
N ALA A 399 -0.28 -41.57 11.53
CA ALA A 399 0.11 -42.64 10.62
C ALA A 399 0.27 -42.20 9.15
N TYR A 400 -0.40 -41.14 8.72
CA TYR A 400 -0.29 -40.59 7.36
C TYR A 400 0.98 -39.75 7.17
N LEU A 401 1.50 -39.13 8.23
CA LEU A 401 2.71 -38.30 8.18
C LEU A 401 4.01 -39.12 8.17
N ASP A 402 4.00 -40.30 8.81
CA ASP A 402 5.19 -41.13 8.97
C ASP A 402 5.65 -41.85 7.66
N SER A 403 4.73 -42.07 6.71
CA SER A 403 5.01 -42.83 5.49
C SER A 403 5.71 -42.05 4.37
N ARG A 404 6.00 -40.74 4.52
CA ARG A 404 6.45 -39.89 3.43
C ARG A 404 7.69 -39.00 3.66
N ILE A 405 8.42 -39.20 4.75
CA ILE A 405 9.68 -38.47 4.97
C ILE A 405 10.83 -39.31 4.39
N GLU A 406 10.94 -39.35 3.06
CA GLU A 406 12.13 -39.89 2.42
C GLU A 406 13.21 -38.78 2.33
N PHE A 407 14.38 -39.06 2.88
CA PHE A 407 15.60 -38.27 2.81
C PHE A 407 16.01 -37.93 1.36
N SER A 408 15.54 -38.70 0.37
CA SER A 408 15.75 -38.48 -1.06
C SER A 408 15.13 -37.17 -1.57
N ALA A 409 14.00 -36.73 -0.97
CA ALA A 409 13.33 -35.47 -1.35
C ALA A 409 14.18 -34.22 -1.01
N LEU A 410 14.92 -34.27 0.10
CA LEU A 410 15.78 -33.17 0.53
C LEU A 410 16.95 -32.97 -0.47
N ASN A 411 17.52 -34.06 -0.96
CA ASN A 411 18.60 -34.03 -1.95
C ASN A 411 18.10 -33.61 -3.33
N ALA A 412 16.90 -34.02 -3.72
CA ALA A 412 16.29 -33.55 -4.98
C ALA A 412 16.01 -32.06 -4.96
N VAL A 413 15.53 -31.51 -3.84
CA VAL A 413 15.31 -30.06 -3.67
C VAL A 413 16.63 -29.30 -3.65
N LYS A 414 17.67 -29.81 -2.97
CA LYS A 414 19.02 -29.23 -3.00
C LYS A 414 19.60 -29.17 -4.41
N ASN A 415 19.48 -30.25 -5.18
CA ASN A 415 19.96 -30.31 -6.55
C ASN A 415 19.19 -29.37 -7.48
N HIS A 416 17.89 -29.23 -7.30
CA HIS A 416 17.06 -28.33 -8.08
C HIS A 416 17.37 -26.85 -7.78
N VAL A 417 17.58 -26.51 -6.50
CA VAL A 417 17.99 -25.17 -6.06
C VAL A 417 19.36 -24.80 -6.62
N ASN A 418 20.31 -25.73 -6.60
CA ASN A 418 21.65 -25.50 -7.17
C ASN A 418 21.61 -25.29 -8.68
N GLN A 419 20.77 -26.01 -9.43
CA GLN A 419 20.59 -25.80 -10.87
C GLN A 419 19.98 -24.44 -11.22
N ILE A 420 19.05 -23.93 -10.38
CA ILE A 420 18.44 -22.61 -10.61
C ILE A 420 19.40 -21.45 -10.25
N VAL A 421 20.32 -21.67 -9.31
CA VAL A 421 21.28 -20.63 -8.87
C VAL A 421 22.48 -20.52 -9.82
N ILE A 422 22.81 -21.59 -10.57
CA ILE A 422 23.99 -21.66 -11.45
C ILE A 422 23.70 -21.13 -12.87
N CYS A 423 22.44 -20.86 -13.26
CA CYS A 423 22.13 -20.18 -14.50
C CYS A 423 22.07 -18.65 -14.29
N PRO A 424 23.16 -17.89 -14.53
CA PRO A 424 23.03 -16.44 -14.68
C PRO A 424 22.20 -16.16 -15.94
N PRO A 425 21.38 -15.11 -15.97
CA PRO A 425 20.70 -14.73 -17.20
C PRO A 425 21.75 -14.45 -18.27
N LYS A 426 21.69 -15.19 -19.38
CA LYS A 426 22.51 -14.93 -20.55
C LYS A 426 22.35 -13.48 -20.95
N SER A 427 23.44 -12.74 -20.98
CA SER A 427 23.51 -11.42 -21.59
C SER A 427 23.10 -11.57 -23.06
N PRO A 428 22.30 -10.67 -23.62
CA PRO A 428 22.04 -10.71 -25.06
C PRO A 428 23.34 -10.40 -25.81
N GLU A 429 23.72 -11.30 -26.71
CA GLU A 429 24.83 -11.08 -27.65
C GLU A 429 24.50 -9.89 -28.58
N PRO A 430 25.44 -9.04 -28.91
CA PRO A 430 25.25 -7.96 -29.87
C PRO A 430 25.36 -8.52 -31.30
N GLY A 431 24.23 -8.56 -31.99
CA GLY A 431 24.28 -8.75 -33.44
C GLY A 431 23.19 -9.63 -34.05
N SER A 432 22.01 -9.08 -34.27
CA SER A 432 21.24 -9.36 -35.48
C SER A 432 20.23 -8.22 -35.71
N ARG A 433 20.53 -7.43 -36.75
CA ARG A 433 19.53 -6.55 -37.38
C ARG A 433 18.49 -7.42 -38.05
N LEU A 434 17.21 -7.23 -37.68
CA LEU A 434 16.10 -7.61 -38.56
C LEU A 434 14.84 -6.75 -38.28
N ALA A 435 14.46 -6.04 -39.31
CA ALA A 435 13.13 -5.67 -39.79
C ALA A 435 12.17 -4.92 -38.86
N ILE A 436 11.95 -3.69 -39.25
CA ILE A 436 10.86 -2.78 -38.87
C ILE A 436 9.50 -3.42 -39.24
N GLY A 437 8.72 -3.73 -38.21
CA GLY A 437 7.30 -4.01 -38.31
C GLY A 437 6.52 -3.01 -37.46
N LYS A 438 5.76 -2.14 -38.12
CA LYS A 438 4.82 -1.20 -37.47
C LYS A 438 3.72 -2.00 -36.79
N SER A 439 3.51 -1.80 -35.48
CA SER A 439 2.16 -1.93 -34.89
C SER A 439 2.13 -1.38 -33.46
N GLY A 440 1.22 -0.44 -33.22
CA GLY A 440 0.39 -0.31 -32.03
C GLY A 440 1.08 0.06 -30.71
N THR A 441 1.16 1.34 -30.46
CA THR A 441 1.37 1.91 -29.11
C THR A 441 0.18 1.52 -28.22
N THR A 442 0.31 0.47 -27.42
CA THR A 442 -0.60 0.21 -26.30
C THR A 442 -0.15 1.05 -25.10
N LEU A 443 -0.95 2.04 -24.77
CA LEU A 443 -0.94 2.77 -23.52
C LEU A 443 -0.91 1.76 -22.36
N SER A 444 0.15 1.80 -21.53
CA SER A 444 0.24 1.04 -20.29
C SER A 444 -0.87 1.53 -19.36
N THR A 445 -1.89 0.71 -19.21
CA THR A 445 -2.98 0.96 -18.27
C THR A 445 -2.43 0.94 -16.84
N GLY A 446 -2.99 1.76 -15.94
CA GLY A 446 -2.58 1.91 -14.53
C GLY A 446 -2.44 0.63 -13.70
N ASN A 447 -2.75 -0.53 -14.27
CA ASN A 447 -2.61 -1.86 -13.68
C ASN A 447 -1.16 -2.34 -13.50
N ASP A 448 -0.21 -1.89 -14.32
CA ASP A 448 1.19 -2.34 -14.20
C ASP A 448 1.95 -1.63 -13.08
N LEU A 449 1.61 -0.38 -12.81
CA LEU A 449 2.15 0.36 -11.67
C LEU A 449 1.63 -0.22 -10.35
N GLU A 450 0.37 -0.62 -10.31
CA GLU A 450 -0.25 -1.22 -9.13
C GLU A 450 0.32 -2.60 -8.78
N LYS A 451 0.59 -3.46 -9.78
CA LYS A 451 1.27 -4.75 -9.59
C LYS A 451 2.70 -4.60 -9.07
N LYS A 452 3.39 -3.56 -9.50
CA LYS A 452 4.75 -3.23 -9.03
C LYS A 452 4.75 -2.74 -7.58
N TRP A 453 3.67 -2.09 -7.16
CA TRP A 453 3.47 -1.52 -5.82
C TRP A 453 3.13 -2.57 -4.76
N ARG A 454 2.22 -3.49 -5.07
CA ARG A 454 1.79 -4.57 -4.15
C ARG A 454 2.96 -5.43 -3.66
N ARG A 455 3.99 -5.62 -4.48
CA ARG A 455 5.20 -6.37 -4.10
C ARG A 455 6.10 -5.69 -3.07
N GLY A 456 5.90 -4.41 -2.78
CA GLY A 456 6.71 -3.62 -1.87
C GLY A 456 6.20 -3.49 -0.43
N TRP A 457 4.93 -3.84 -0.14
CA TRP A 457 4.22 -3.45 1.09
C TRP A 457 4.25 -4.45 2.25
N ASP A 458 4.90 -5.60 2.11
CA ASP A 458 4.90 -6.67 3.12
C ASP A 458 5.83 -6.44 4.32
N SER A 459 6.45 -5.29 4.45
CA SER A 459 7.30 -5.00 5.59
C SER A 459 6.78 -3.79 6.35
N ASN A 460 6.45 -4.06 7.58
CA ASN A 460 6.00 -3.21 8.65
C ASN A 460 6.83 -1.92 8.82
N PRO A 461 6.22 -0.72 8.83
CA PRO A 461 6.94 0.50 9.16
C PRO A 461 7.29 0.50 10.65
N ARG A 462 8.57 0.57 10.99
CA ARG A 462 9.01 0.83 12.35
C ARG A 462 8.47 2.20 12.78
N ARG A 463 7.61 2.23 13.78
CA ARG A 463 7.26 3.48 14.47
C ARG A 463 8.53 4.04 15.10
N ARG A 464 8.81 5.30 14.83
CA ARG A 464 9.74 6.10 15.62
C ARG A 464 9.07 6.55 16.91
N ARG A 465 9.87 6.58 17.95
CA ARG A 465 9.72 7.57 19.01
C ARG A 465 10.27 8.89 18.53
#